data_974aebd6ddae086211fdbc97a3b12010
#
_entry.id   974aebd6ddae086211fdbc97a3b12010
#
_cell.length_a   1.000
_cell.length_b   1.000
_cell.length_c   1.000
_cell.angle_alpha   90.00
_cell.angle_beta   90.00
_cell.angle_gamma   90.00
#
_symmetry.space_group_name_H-M   'P 1'
#
loop_
_entity.id
_entity.type
_entity.pdbx_description
1 polymer ?
#
loop_
_entity_poly.entity_id
_entity_poly.type
_entity_poly.pdbx_seq_one_letter_code
_entity_poly.pdbx_strand_id
1 'polypeptide(L)'
;RNYQRLTGTIGGGIAGLLILLLIPHLGVRFAIMLFFMLLAYTFIRHKYAIGTFYLTAYILIAFSFYSEKGSFYIIQERFIDTLVGGTLAFISCYIILPTWEENKINDYIQKALIADYEFIYLILKKLEDNEISITEYKLARKDVFIAMADVNSVFQRVISEPKDKQTNANSLNKFTIFNQSFVSYSLGLMKIANKENSALLTHSHIRLMRKILQVLLQNI
;
A
#
# COMPACT_ATOMS: atom_id res chain seq x y z
N ARG A 1 -6.16 -8.94 3.75
CA ARG A 1 -6.02 -9.92 2.64
C ARG A 1 -5.74 -11.33 3.16
N ASN A 2 -4.81 -11.53 4.12
CA ASN A 2 -4.50 -12.86 4.68
C ASN A 2 -5.70 -13.52 5.36
N TYR A 3 -6.48 -12.78 6.15
CA TYR A 3 -7.70 -13.26 6.77
C TYR A 3 -8.77 -13.68 5.74
N GLN A 4 -8.96 -12.88 4.71
CA GLN A 4 -9.91 -13.18 3.62
C GLN A 4 -9.49 -14.43 2.81
N ARG A 5 -8.17 -14.60 2.63
CA ARG A 5 -7.62 -15.81 2.00
C ARG A 5 -7.88 -17.04 2.87
N LEU A 6 -7.62 -16.96 4.17
CA LEU A 6 -7.80 -18.05 5.10
C LEU A 6 -9.27 -18.51 5.15
N THR A 7 -10.20 -17.56 5.33
CA THR A 7 -11.65 -17.85 5.37
C THR A 7 -12.15 -18.45 4.05
N GLY A 8 -11.69 -17.89 2.91
CA GLY A 8 -12.03 -18.44 1.59
C GLY A 8 -11.50 -19.87 1.38
N THR A 9 -10.24 -20.12 1.78
CA THR A 9 -9.64 -21.44 1.65
C THR A 9 -10.33 -22.50 2.52
N ILE A 10 -10.64 -22.16 3.77
CA ILE A 10 -11.35 -23.09 4.68
C ILE A 10 -12.75 -23.37 4.14
N GLY A 11 -13.50 -22.33 3.81
CA GLY A 11 -14.87 -22.51 3.26
C GLY A 11 -14.89 -23.28 1.94
N GLY A 12 -14.00 -22.92 1.01
CA GLY A 12 -13.85 -23.62 -0.28
C GLY A 12 -13.40 -25.07 -0.13
N GLY A 13 -12.52 -25.34 0.83
CA GLY A 13 -12.11 -26.69 1.18
C GLY A 13 -13.27 -27.55 1.67
N ILE A 14 -14.07 -27.03 2.59
CA ILE A 14 -15.27 -27.71 3.10
C ILE A 14 -16.29 -27.95 1.98
N ALA A 15 -16.57 -26.94 1.14
CA ALA A 15 -17.49 -27.08 0.03
C ALA A 15 -17.03 -28.08 -1.02
N GLY A 16 -15.75 -28.06 -1.40
CA GLY A 16 -15.16 -29.03 -2.32
C GLY A 16 -15.23 -30.47 -1.77
N LEU A 17 -14.97 -30.64 -0.48
CA LEU A 17 -15.13 -31.87 0.27
C LEU A 17 -16.56 -32.42 0.19
N LEU A 18 -17.53 -31.60 0.53
CA LEU A 18 -18.96 -31.98 0.51
C LEU A 18 -19.38 -32.41 -0.90
N ILE A 19 -18.92 -31.72 -1.94
CA ILE A 19 -19.20 -32.08 -3.33
C ILE A 19 -18.60 -33.44 -3.66
N LEU A 20 -17.37 -33.74 -3.25
CA LEU A 20 -16.72 -35.03 -3.49
C LEU A 20 -17.39 -36.18 -2.76
N LEU A 21 -17.96 -35.94 -1.56
CA LEU A 21 -18.65 -36.96 -0.78
C LEU A 21 -20.09 -37.19 -1.28
N LEU A 22 -20.81 -36.13 -1.66
CA LEU A 22 -22.23 -36.21 -2.00
C LEU A 22 -22.51 -36.56 -3.46
N ILE A 23 -21.58 -36.26 -4.37
CA ILE A 23 -21.76 -36.43 -5.80
C ILE A 23 -20.83 -37.49 -6.36
N PRO A 24 -21.28 -38.76 -6.54
CA PRO A 24 -20.45 -39.85 -7.07
C PRO A 24 -20.25 -39.76 -8.60
N HIS A 25 -21.14 -39.07 -9.34
CA HIS A 25 -21.11 -39.02 -10.80
C HIS A 25 -20.00 -38.10 -11.34
N LEU A 26 -19.06 -38.70 -12.09
CA LEU A 26 -17.87 -38.05 -12.63
C LEU A 26 -18.22 -36.81 -13.54
N GLY A 27 -19.24 -36.96 -14.41
CA GLY A 27 -19.68 -35.89 -15.33
C GLY A 27 -20.26 -34.67 -14.58
N VAL A 28 -21.00 -34.90 -13.49
CA VAL A 28 -21.55 -33.83 -12.66
C VAL A 28 -20.45 -33.10 -11.92
N ARG A 29 -19.45 -33.82 -11.37
CA ARG A 29 -18.25 -33.22 -10.75
C ARG A 29 -17.51 -32.33 -11.73
N PHE A 30 -17.35 -32.81 -12.97
CA PHE A 30 -16.66 -32.04 -14.02
C PHE A 30 -17.41 -30.75 -14.36
N ALA A 31 -18.74 -30.79 -14.50
CA ALA A 31 -19.57 -29.59 -14.74
C ALA A 31 -19.45 -28.58 -13.58
N ILE A 32 -19.52 -29.04 -12.32
CA ILE A 32 -19.37 -28.19 -11.14
C ILE A 32 -17.96 -27.61 -11.08
N MET A 33 -16.94 -28.35 -11.40
CA MET A 33 -15.55 -27.90 -11.47
C MET A 33 -15.40 -26.73 -12.44
N LEU A 34 -15.93 -26.86 -13.67
CA LEU A 34 -15.89 -25.79 -14.69
C LEU A 34 -16.66 -24.56 -14.21
N PHE A 35 -17.82 -24.73 -13.61
CA PHE A 35 -18.61 -23.64 -13.07
C PHE A 35 -17.87 -22.89 -11.95
N PHE A 36 -17.25 -23.61 -11.02
CA PHE A 36 -16.46 -23.00 -9.94
C PHE A 36 -15.19 -22.33 -10.46
N MET A 37 -14.56 -22.87 -11.50
CA MET A 37 -13.44 -22.24 -12.17
C MET A 37 -13.84 -20.86 -12.74
N LEU A 38 -14.98 -20.77 -13.46
CA LEU A 38 -15.47 -19.52 -14.01
C LEU A 38 -15.78 -18.50 -12.90
N LEU A 39 -16.43 -18.93 -11.82
CA LEU A 39 -16.72 -18.06 -10.67
C LEU A 39 -15.43 -17.60 -9.97
N ALA A 40 -14.44 -18.46 -9.82
CA ALA A 40 -13.16 -18.10 -9.22
C ALA A 40 -12.50 -16.95 -9.97
N TYR A 41 -12.35 -17.07 -11.29
CA TYR A 41 -11.74 -16.02 -12.12
C TYR A 41 -12.56 -14.73 -12.17
N THR A 42 -13.89 -14.82 -12.08
CA THR A 42 -14.77 -13.64 -12.05
C THR A 42 -14.63 -12.87 -10.74
N PHE A 43 -14.64 -13.57 -9.60
CA PHE A 43 -14.69 -12.93 -8.29
C PHE A 43 -13.33 -12.59 -7.67
N ILE A 44 -12.21 -13.18 -8.12
CA ILE A 44 -10.90 -12.98 -7.52
C ILE A 44 -10.44 -11.52 -7.52
N ARG A 45 -10.89 -10.73 -8.50
CA ARG A 45 -10.56 -9.30 -8.61
C ARG A 45 -11.46 -8.40 -7.77
N HIS A 46 -12.72 -8.76 -7.58
CA HIS A 46 -13.72 -7.93 -6.90
C HIS A 46 -13.90 -8.27 -5.42
N LYS A 47 -14.00 -9.56 -5.11
CA LYS A 47 -14.20 -10.06 -3.74
C LYS A 47 -13.26 -11.22 -3.48
N TYR A 48 -12.06 -10.89 -3.00
CA TYR A 48 -10.95 -11.83 -2.86
C TYR A 48 -11.30 -13.10 -2.07
N ALA A 49 -12.03 -12.97 -0.95
CA ALA A 49 -12.46 -14.14 -0.15
C ALA A 49 -13.35 -15.10 -0.95
N ILE A 50 -14.30 -14.57 -1.73
CA ILE A 50 -15.22 -15.37 -2.56
C ILE A 50 -14.45 -16.02 -3.72
N GLY A 51 -13.55 -15.28 -4.36
CA GLY A 51 -12.69 -15.82 -5.42
C GLY A 51 -11.83 -16.96 -4.90
N THR A 52 -11.21 -16.81 -3.72
CA THR A 52 -10.41 -17.85 -3.08
C THR A 52 -11.24 -19.08 -2.68
N PHE A 53 -12.49 -18.87 -2.23
CA PHE A 53 -13.43 -19.95 -1.94
C PHE A 53 -13.67 -20.84 -3.18
N TYR A 54 -14.08 -20.25 -4.30
CA TYR A 54 -14.33 -21.02 -5.53
C TYR A 54 -13.04 -21.61 -6.11
N LEU A 55 -11.91 -20.90 -6.01
CA LEU A 55 -10.62 -21.38 -6.46
C LEU A 55 -10.19 -22.65 -5.70
N THR A 56 -10.32 -22.65 -4.38
CA THR A 56 -9.96 -23.81 -3.55
C THR A 56 -10.88 -24.99 -3.82
N ALA A 57 -12.19 -24.77 -3.90
CA ALA A 57 -13.15 -25.82 -4.19
C ALA A 57 -12.93 -26.44 -5.58
N TYR A 58 -12.71 -25.60 -6.61
CA TYR A 58 -12.41 -26.06 -7.96
C TYR A 58 -11.12 -26.90 -8.02
N ILE A 59 -10.05 -26.46 -7.36
CA ILE A 59 -8.77 -27.17 -7.32
C ILE A 59 -8.95 -28.54 -6.66
N LEU A 60 -9.69 -28.60 -5.55
CA LEU A 60 -9.96 -29.84 -4.83
C LEU A 60 -10.70 -30.87 -5.70
N ILE A 61 -11.72 -30.40 -6.43
CA ILE A 61 -12.47 -31.24 -7.38
C ILE A 61 -11.57 -31.67 -8.55
N ALA A 62 -10.76 -30.78 -9.11
CA ALA A 62 -9.85 -31.08 -10.21
C ALA A 62 -8.85 -32.18 -9.85
N PHE A 63 -8.28 -32.11 -8.64
CA PHE A 63 -7.35 -33.14 -8.17
C PHE A 63 -8.01 -34.51 -7.98
N SER A 64 -9.33 -34.58 -7.68
CA SER A 64 -10.03 -35.83 -7.58
C SER A 64 -10.08 -36.64 -8.88
N PHE A 65 -9.91 -35.97 -10.03
CA PHE A 65 -9.81 -36.65 -11.34
C PHE A 65 -8.42 -37.24 -11.61
N TYR A 66 -7.39 -36.73 -10.91
CA TYR A 66 -5.99 -37.15 -11.17
C TYR A 66 -5.51 -38.25 -10.26
N SER A 67 -6.19 -38.47 -9.12
CA SER A 67 -5.75 -39.48 -8.12
C SER A 67 -6.56 -40.76 -8.21
N GLU A 68 -5.89 -41.85 -8.46
CA GLU A 68 -6.42 -43.21 -8.33
C GLU A 68 -6.64 -43.63 -6.85
N LYS A 69 -6.01 -42.89 -5.91
CA LYS A 69 -6.19 -43.09 -4.47
C LYS A 69 -7.47 -42.38 -4.01
N GLY A 70 -8.30 -43.09 -3.24
CA GLY A 70 -9.63 -42.61 -2.84
C GLY A 70 -9.67 -41.13 -2.33
N SER A 71 -10.81 -40.49 -2.52
CA SER A 71 -11.05 -39.09 -2.24
C SER A 71 -10.57 -38.59 -0.86
N PHE A 72 -10.60 -39.45 0.15
CA PHE A 72 -10.19 -39.12 1.52
C PHE A 72 -8.67 -38.90 1.65
N TYR A 73 -7.85 -39.63 0.93
CA TYR A 73 -6.40 -39.49 0.96
C TYR A 73 -5.96 -38.11 0.35
N ILE A 74 -6.59 -37.71 -0.74
CA ILE A 74 -6.31 -36.41 -1.39
C ILE A 74 -6.62 -35.25 -0.46
N ILE A 75 -7.69 -35.38 0.31
CA ILE A 75 -8.13 -34.37 1.29
C ILE A 75 -7.08 -34.23 2.38
N GLN A 76 -6.60 -35.37 2.91
CA GLN A 76 -5.61 -35.36 3.97
C GLN A 76 -4.28 -34.78 3.51
N GLU A 77 -3.79 -35.11 2.33
CA GLU A 77 -2.58 -34.50 1.75
C GLU A 77 -2.76 -32.99 1.57
N ARG A 78 -3.90 -32.52 1.02
CA ARG A 78 -4.16 -31.08 0.82
C ARG A 78 -4.30 -30.33 2.12
N PHE A 79 -4.88 -30.93 3.13
CA PHE A 79 -4.95 -30.32 4.46
C PHE A 79 -3.56 -30.12 5.07
N ILE A 80 -2.70 -31.12 4.96
CA ILE A 80 -1.31 -31.06 5.42
C ILE A 80 -0.52 -30.01 4.63
N ASP A 81 -0.60 -30.02 3.30
CA ASP A 81 0.07 -29.02 2.44
C ASP A 81 -0.35 -27.60 2.78
N THR A 82 -1.64 -27.39 3.01
CA THR A 82 -2.18 -26.05 3.35
C THR A 82 -1.73 -25.61 4.75
N LEU A 83 -1.69 -26.53 5.71
CA LEU A 83 -1.17 -26.29 7.05
C LEU A 83 0.33 -25.94 7.01
N VAL A 84 1.13 -26.76 6.35
CA VAL A 84 2.58 -26.58 6.24
C VAL A 84 2.88 -25.28 5.49
N GLY A 85 2.26 -25.05 4.32
CA GLY A 85 2.46 -23.83 3.55
C GLY A 85 1.99 -22.58 4.29
N GLY A 86 0.86 -22.64 4.98
CA GLY A 86 0.34 -21.53 5.81
C GLY A 86 1.24 -21.22 7.00
N THR A 87 1.73 -22.26 7.68
CA THR A 87 2.64 -22.11 8.83
C THR A 87 3.99 -21.55 8.39
N LEU A 88 4.57 -22.07 7.30
CA LEU A 88 5.81 -21.54 6.73
C LEU A 88 5.67 -20.08 6.29
N ALA A 89 4.57 -19.72 5.64
CA ALA A 89 4.29 -18.35 5.25
C ALA A 89 4.16 -17.44 6.48
N PHE A 90 3.47 -17.88 7.53
CA PHE A 90 3.33 -17.15 8.78
C PHE A 90 4.69 -16.95 9.47
N ILE A 91 5.47 -18.01 9.61
CA ILE A 91 6.82 -17.97 10.18
C ILE A 91 7.72 -17.02 9.36
N SER A 92 7.67 -17.13 8.03
CA SER A 92 8.46 -16.28 7.15
C SER A 92 8.11 -14.80 7.31
N CYS A 93 6.83 -14.45 7.35
CA CYS A 93 6.40 -13.06 7.51
C CYS A 93 6.69 -12.49 8.91
N TYR A 94 6.65 -13.31 9.95
CA TYR A 94 6.77 -12.83 11.32
C TYR A 94 8.20 -12.89 11.89
N ILE A 95 9.00 -13.89 11.47
CA ILE A 95 10.32 -14.17 12.03
C ILE A 95 11.45 -13.83 11.06
N ILE A 96 11.29 -14.14 9.76
CA ILE A 96 12.40 -14.02 8.81
C ILE A 96 12.49 -12.62 8.21
N LEU A 97 11.35 -11.96 8.00
CA LEU A 97 11.28 -10.63 7.35
C LEU A 97 10.47 -9.60 8.15
N PRO A 98 10.74 -9.38 9.45
CA PRO A 98 10.07 -8.31 10.18
C PRO A 98 10.69 -6.95 9.80
N THR A 99 10.46 -6.45 8.59
CA THR A 99 10.79 -5.07 8.24
C THR A 99 9.63 -4.17 8.66
N TRP A 100 9.64 -3.77 9.95
CA TRP A 100 8.67 -2.79 10.44
C TRP A 100 9.01 -1.42 9.87
N GLU A 101 8.03 -0.76 9.27
CA GLU A 101 8.20 0.57 8.63
C GLU A 101 8.50 1.65 9.68
N GLU A 102 8.16 1.44 10.95
CA GLU A 102 8.41 2.37 12.04
C GLU A 102 9.89 2.83 12.09
N ASN A 103 10.83 1.92 11.88
CA ASN A 103 12.27 2.23 11.90
C ASN A 103 12.72 3.13 10.74
N LYS A 104 11.91 3.27 9.69
CA LYS A 104 12.22 4.05 8.50
C LYS A 104 11.43 5.36 8.40
N ILE A 105 10.45 5.57 9.28
CA ILE A 105 9.57 6.76 9.24
C ILE A 105 10.40 8.04 9.29
N ASN A 106 11.39 8.11 10.17
CA ASN A 106 12.22 9.31 10.35
C ASN A 106 12.99 9.67 9.09
N ASP A 107 13.52 8.68 8.36
CA ASP A 107 14.25 8.92 7.12
C ASP A 107 13.34 9.52 6.03
N TYR A 108 12.08 9.07 5.95
CA TYR A 108 11.14 9.61 4.98
C TYR A 108 10.65 11.01 5.37
N ILE A 109 10.44 11.27 6.66
CA ILE A 109 10.10 12.61 7.16
C ILE A 109 11.26 13.57 6.89
N GLN A 110 12.49 13.17 7.17
CA GLN A 110 13.68 13.99 6.92
C GLN A 110 13.82 14.34 5.44
N LYS A 111 13.67 13.36 4.55
CA LYS A 111 13.71 13.60 3.10
C LYS A 111 12.60 14.57 2.65
N ALA A 112 11.40 14.46 3.23
CA ALA A 112 10.31 15.38 2.91
C ALA A 112 10.62 16.81 3.37
N LEU A 113 11.15 16.98 4.59
CA LEU A 113 11.55 18.28 5.11
C LEU A 113 12.68 18.93 4.29
N ILE A 114 13.66 18.14 3.83
CA ILE A 114 14.75 18.61 2.95
C ILE A 114 14.16 19.10 1.61
N ALA A 115 13.31 18.31 0.98
CA ALA A 115 12.68 18.68 -0.28
C ALA A 115 11.81 19.93 -0.15
N ASP A 116 11.05 20.04 0.94
CA ASP A 116 10.23 21.21 1.25
C ASP A 116 11.09 22.45 1.48
N TYR A 117 12.21 22.31 2.19
CA TYR A 117 13.17 23.39 2.40
C TYR A 117 13.74 23.90 1.08
N GLU A 118 14.23 23.02 0.22
CA GLU A 118 14.81 23.40 -1.08
C GLU A 118 13.77 24.09 -1.95
N PHE A 119 12.53 23.60 -1.95
CA PHE A 119 11.47 24.21 -2.75
C PHE A 119 11.09 25.62 -2.25
N ILE A 120 10.94 25.81 -0.93
CA ILE A 120 10.67 27.13 -0.35
C ILE A 120 11.84 28.08 -0.56
N TYR A 121 13.07 27.60 -0.47
CA TYR A 121 14.27 28.39 -0.76
C TYR A 121 14.26 28.92 -2.19
N LEU A 122 13.88 28.10 -3.18
CA LEU A 122 13.73 28.55 -4.56
C LEU A 122 12.62 29.57 -4.74
N ILE A 123 11.50 29.41 -4.03
CA ILE A 123 10.43 30.41 -4.07
C ILE A 123 10.94 31.74 -3.52
N LEU A 124 11.64 31.73 -2.40
CA LEU A 124 12.22 32.94 -1.80
C LEU A 124 13.23 33.59 -2.76
N LYS A 125 14.13 32.82 -3.36
CA LYS A 125 15.11 33.27 -4.36
C LYS A 125 14.41 33.97 -5.53
N LYS A 126 13.29 33.42 -6.02
CA LYS A 126 12.48 34.01 -7.10
C LYS A 126 11.83 35.31 -6.68
N LEU A 127 11.36 35.43 -5.43
CA LEU A 127 10.73 36.66 -4.89
C LEU A 127 11.73 37.78 -4.60
N GLU A 128 12.99 37.45 -4.47
CA GLU A 128 14.10 38.41 -4.31
C GLU A 128 14.69 38.88 -5.68
N ASP A 129 13.92 38.72 -6.77
CA ASP A 129 14.29 39.09 -8.14
C ASP A 129 15.52 38.33 -8.71
N ASN A 130 15.84 37.18 -8.16
CA ASN A 130 16.86 36.28 -8.72
C ASN A 130 16.29 35.44 -9.83
N GLU A 131 17.01 35.33 -10.93
CA GLU A 131 16.64 34.39 -11.99
C GLU A 131 16.75 32.94 -11.53
N ILE A 132 15.70 32.15 -11.75
CA ILE A 132 15.67 30.72 -11.48
C ILE A 132 15.52 30.00 -12.81
N SER A 133 16.36 28.98 -13.05
CA SER A 133 16.21 28.11 -14.20
C SER A 133 14.90 27.32 -14.14
N ILE A 134 14.21 27.20 -15.27
CA ILE A 134 13.00 26.35 -15.40
C ILE A 134 13.30 24.91 -15.01
N THR A 135 14.52 24.44 -15.28
CA THR A 135 14.96 23.07 -14.93
C THR A 135 15.10 22.94 -13.42
N GLU A 136 15.73 23.90 -12.73
CA GLU A 136 15.89 23.92 -11.27
C GLU A 136 14.51 23.86 -10.56
N TYR A 137 13.57 24.70 -11.00
CA TYR A 137 12.20 24.68 -10.50
C TYR A 137 11.49 23.33 -10.72
N LYS A 138 11.59 22.76 -11.94
CA LYS A 138 10.95 21.48 -12.26
C LYS A 138 11.52 20.35 -11.43
N LEU A 139 12.82 20.38 -11.17
CA LEU A 139 13.51 19.37 -10.37
C LEU A 139 13.06 19.43 -8.90
N ALA A 140 13.15 20.59 -8.26
CA ALA A 140 12.74 20.76 -6.87
C ALA A 140 11.23 20.42 -6.68
N ARG A 141 10.39 20.85 -7.62
CA ARG A 141 8.97 20.47 -7.61
C ARG A 141 8.78 18.94 -7.69
N LYS A 142 9.52 18.25 -8.55
CA LYS A 142 9.47 16.80 -8.69
C LYS A 142 9.89 16.14 -7.36
N ASP A 143 10.95 16.62 -6.73
CA ASP A 143 11.50 16.03 -5.51
C ASP A 143 10.51 16.16 -4.34
N VAL A 144 9.85 17.30 -4.20
CA VAL A 144 8.76 17.49 -3.23
C VAL A 144 7.61 16.52 -3.46
N PHE A 145 7.17 16.32 -4.71
CA PHE A 145 6.09 15.38 -5.00
C PHE A 145 6.48 13.93 -4.73
N ILE A 146 7.74 13.55 -5.03
CA ILE A 146 8.25 12.21 -4.72
C ILE A 146 8.28 12.02 -3.21
N ALA A 147 8.87 12.94 -2.46
CA ALA A 147 8.96 12.86 -1.00
C ALA A 147 7.58 12.80 -0.34
N MET A 148 6.63 13.61 -0.81
CA MET A 148 5.23 13.56 -0.33
C MET A 148 4.56 12.21 -0.64
N ALA A 149 4.78 11.64 -1.83
CA ALA A 149 4.24 10.34 -2.20
C ALA A 149 4.85 9.20 -1.35
N ASP A 150 6.15 9.30 -1.06
CA ASP A 150 6.86 8.34 -0.21
C ASP A 150 6.32 8.36 1.22
N VAL A 151 6.16 9.53 1.84
CA VAL A 151 5.54 9.68 3.17
C VAL A 151 4.13 9.10 3.19
N ASN A 152 3.30 9.39 2.19
CA ASN A 152 1.95 8.84 2.10
C ASN A 152 1.97 7.31 1.94
N SER A 153 2.90 6.77 1.14
CA SER A 153 3.10 5.34 0.97
C SER A 153 3.50 4.66 2.28
N VAL A 154 4.43 5.26 3.04
CA VAL A 154 4.82 4.77 4.38
C VAL A 154 3.63 4.78 5.33
N PHE A 155 2.86 5.86 5.37
CA PHE A 155 1.65 5.93 6.18
C PHE A 155 0.68 4.79 5.86
N GLN A 156 0.42 4.51 4.57
CA GLN A 156 -0.46 3.40 4.17
C GLN A 156 0.09 2.03 4.61
N ARG A 157 1.40 1.84 4.64
CA ARG A 157 2.02 0.61 5.14
C ARG A 157 1.88 0.50 6.65
N VAL A 158 2.15 1.57 7.40
CA VAL A 158 2.02 1.62 8.87
C VAL A 158 0.59 1.30 9.33
N ILE A 159 -0.44 1.87 8.70
CA ILE A 159 -1.83 1.56 9.05
C ILE A 159 -2.25 0.13 8.68
N SER A 160 -1.48 -0.54 7.83
CA SER A 160 -1.70 -1.94 7.46
C SER A 160 -1.03 -2.93 8.43
N GLU A 161 -0.17 -2.45 9.33
CA GLU A 161 0.47 -3.24 10.37
C GLU A 161 -0.50 -3.57 11.53
N PRO A 162 -0.22 -4.61 12.33
CA PRO A 162 -0.98 -4.90 13.54
C PRO A 162 -1.01 -3.69 14.48
N LYS A 163 -2.15 -3.49 15.19
CA LYS A 163 -2.40 -2.30 16.04
C LYS A 163 -1.34 -2.07 17.12
N ASP A 164 -0.78 -3.13 17.65
CA ASP A 164 0.30 -3.14 18.65
C ASP A 164 1.65 -2.62 18.11
N LYS A 165 1.78 -2.52 16.79
CA LYS A 165 2.97 -1.99 16.07
C LYS A 165 2.74 -0.60 15.46
N GLN A 166 1.54 -0.04 15.57
CA GLN A 166 1.20 1.28 15.02
C GLN A 166 1.49 2.43 15.98
N THR A 167 2.64 2.45 16.63
CA THR A 167 2.96 3.37 17.76
C THR A 167 2.85 4.85 17.37
N ASN A 168 3.21 5.23 16.17
CA ASN A 168 3.24 6.62 15.70
C ASN A 168 2.25 6.96 14.56
N ALA A 169 1.27 6.08 14.28
CA ALA A 169 0.35 6.25 13.15
C ALA A 169 -0.41 7.59 13.16
N ASN A 170 -0.86 8.06 14.33
CA ASN A 170 -1.58 9.34 14.45
C ASN A 170 -0.68 10.55 14.18
N SER A 171 0.56 10.53 14.64
CA SER A 171 1.53 11.61 14.40
C SER A 171 1.93 11.66 12.92
N LEU A 172 2.16 10.49 12.32
CA LEU A 172 2.46 10.38 10.89
C LEU A 172 1.29 10.82 10.02
N ASN A 173 0.05 10.50 10.40
CA ASN A 173 -1.15 10.99 9.70
C ASN A 173 -1.23 12.52 9.72
N LYS A 174 -1.04 13.13 10.90
CA LYS A 174 -1.03 14.58 11.03
C LYS A 174 0.08 15.21 10.17
N PHE A 175 1.29 14.65 10.24
CA PHE A 175 2.41 15.12 9.40
C PHE A 175 2.06 15.04 7.92
N THR A 176 1.51 13.92 7.46
CA THR A 176 1.13 13.72 6.04
C THR A 176 0.13 14.78 5.58
N ILE A 177 -0.92 15.06 6.38
CA ILE A 177 -1.93 16.07 6.06
C ILE A 177 -1.33 17.47 6.02
N PHE A 178 -0.52 17.83 7.02
CA PHE A 178 0.10 19.13 7.09
C PHE A 178 1.12 19.33 5.95
N ASN A 179 1.94 18.33 5.67
CA ASN A 179 2.90 18.38 4.57
C ASN A 179 2.20 18.54 3.21
N GLN A 180 1.13 17.81 2.96
CA GLN A 180 0.33 17.94 1.74
C GLN A 180 -0.25 19.36 1.59
N SER A 181 -0.76 19.95 2.68
CA SER A 181 -1.27 21.30 2.69
C SER A 181 -0.14 22.31 2.45
N PHE A 182 1.01 22.13 3.11
CA PHE A 182 2.18 22.96 2.95
C PHE A 182 2.68 23.00 1.49
N VAL A 183 2.84 21.84 0.88
CA VAL A 183 3.23 21.71 -0.53
C VAL A 183 2.22 22.42 -1.46
N SER A 184 0.93 22.24 -1.20
CA SER A 184 -0.13 22.87 -2.01
C SER A 184 -0.08 24.40 -1.93
N TYR A 185 0.13 24.96 -0.74
CA TYR A 185 0.29 26.41 -0.56
C TYR A 185 1.58 26.92 -1.20
N SER A 186 2.68 26.17 -1.06
CA SER A 186 3.98 26.52 -1.67
C SER A 186 3.91 26.59 -3.19
N LEU A 187 3.19 25.65 -3.83
CA LEU A 187 2.92 25.69 -5.27
C LEU A 187 2.08 26.91 -5.67
N GLY A 188 1.10 27.27 -4.84
CA GLY A 188 0.31 28.49 -5.02
C GLY A 188 1.17 29.76 -4.97
N LEU A 189 2.07 29.85 -4.00
CA LEU A 189 3.02 30.96 -3.86
C LEU A 189 3.95 31.08 -5.07
N MET A 190 4.47 29.98 -5.57
CA MET A 190 5.32 30.00 -6.77
C MET A 190 4.58 30.47 -8.01
N LYS A 191 3.28 30.13 -8.13
CA LYS A 191 2.44 30.62 -9.23
C LYS A 191 2.25 32.15 -9.17
N ILE A 192 2.13 32.70 -7.96
CA ILE A 192 2.04 34.14 -7.75
C ILE A 192 3.38 34.83 -8.06
N ALA A 193 4.49 34.25 -7.60
CA ALA A 193 5.85 34.73 -7.86
C ALA A 193 6.21 34.74 -9.34
N ASN A 194 5.65 33.87 -10.15
CA ASN A 194 5.86 33.80 -11.61
C ASN A 194 4.95 34.73 -12.42
N LYS A 195 3.90 35.35 -11.82
CA LYS A 195 3.08 36.36 -12.46
C LYS A 195 3.67 37.72 -12.10
N GLU A 196 3.56 38.72 -13.03
CA GLU A 196 3.95 40.12 -12.82
C GLU A 196 3.29 40.82 -11.61
N ASN A 197 2.52 40.09 -10.82
CA ASN A 197 1.88 40.50 -9.59
C ASN A 197 2.72 40.31 -8.31
N SER A 198 4.05 40.31 -8.43
CA SER A 198 4.95 40.33 -7.26
C SER A 198 4.68 41.53 -6.31
N ALA A 199 4.03 42.60 -6.81
CA ALA A 199 3.56 43.74 -6.01
C ALA A 199 2.55 43.37 -4.90
N LEU A 200 1.91 42.19 -4.96
CA LEU A 200 1.01 41.70 -3.90
C LEU A 200 1.76 41.09 -2.71
N LEU A 201 3.05 40.75 -2.87
CA LEU A 201 3.86 40.17 -1.83
C LEU A 201 4.65 41.26 -1.09
N THR A 202 4.16 41.62 0.08
CA THR A 202 4.73 42.61 0.97
C THR A 202 6.00 42.09 1.65
N HIS A 203 6.92 42.94 2.08
CA HIS A 203 8.11 42.59 2.88
C HIS A 203 7.82 41.67 4.09
N SER A 204 6.61 41.73 4.64
CA SER A 204 6.16 40.85 5.73
C SER A 204 6.07 39.39 5.29
N HIS A 205 5.66 39.10 4.06
CA HIS A 205 5.56 37.74 3.54
C HIS A 205 6.95 37.09 3.32
N ILE A 206 7.90 37.88 2.80
CA ILE A 206 9.31 37.40 2.66
C ILE A 206 9.91 37.12 4.02
N ARG A 207 9.62 37.93 5.04
CA ARG A 207 10.08 37.71 6.42
C ARG A 207 9.50 36.43 7.02
N LEU A 208 8.22 36.14 6.77
CA LEU A 208 7.58 34.90 7.18
C LEU A 208 8.19 33.67 6.51
N MET A 209 8.48 33.74 5.21
CA MET A 209 9.12 32.64 4.49
C MET A 209 10.52 32.34 5.01
N ARG A 210 11.32 33.38 5.31
CA ARG A 210 12.64 33.19 5.95
C ARG A 210 12.50 32.51 7.31
N LYS A 211 11.49 32.86 8.10
CA LYS A 211 11.20 32.20 9.38
C LYS A 211 10.82 30.71 9.19
N ILE A 212 10.01 30.41 8.19
CA ILE A 212 9.67 29.01 7.83
C ILE A 212 10.93 28.23 7.48
N LEU A 213 11.82 28.79 6.65
CA LEU A 213 13.10 28.17 6.30
C LEU A 213 13.98 27.89 7.53
N GLN A 214 14.04 28.81 8.48
CA GLN A 214 14.78 28.60 9.73
C GLN A 214 14.20 27.45 10.56
N VAL A 215 12.86 27.36 10.65
CA VAL A 215 12.19 26.27 11.39
C VAL A 215 12.41 24.92 10.70
N LEU A 216 12.33 24.85 9.38
CA LEU A 216 12.63 23.63 8.63
C LEU A 216 14.08 23.19 8.85
N LEU A 217 15.04 24.13 8.77
CA LEU A 217 16.47 23.83 8.96
C LEU A 217 16.79 23.30 10.37
N GLN A 218 16.03 23.72 11.38
CA GLN A 218 16.20 23.22 12.77
C GLN A 218 15.65 21.82 12.99
N ASN A 219 14.78 21.33 12.09
CA ASN A 219 14.13 20.03 12.20
C ASN A 219 14.62 18.99 11.17
N ILE A 220 15.56 19.35 10.28
CA ILE A 220 16.29 18.47 9.38
C ILE A 220 17.48 17.86 10.12
#